data_f128a8a4a101fac71ef82768f47ba890
#
_entry.id   f128a8a4a101fac71ef82768f47ba890
#
_cell.length_a   1.000
_cell.length_b   1.000
_cell.length_c   1.000
_cell.angle_alpha   90.00
_cell.angle_beta   90.00
_cell.angle_gamma   90.00
#
_symmetry.space_group_name_H-M   'P 1'
#
loop_
_entity.id
_entity.type
_entity.pdbx_description
1 polymer ?
#
loop_
_entity_poly.entity_id
_entity_poly.type
_entity_poly.pdbx_seq_one_letter_code
_entity_poly.pdbx_strand_id
1 'polypeptide(L)'
;MTSRPDTMNTTIYQEGRPTISVSGEVGSRCPEELLSRYGEILEAGRLNWTEYHALTRRLGAGGQGVVFLTERRGTDNFSLPVALKIFSPERYETESLYDEGMNRIAKVASRVAQIQQDNLLDVHNFVEQRRIRIMEMEWIDGYDLSRLLTPDILARTRASVNDDRWKHLNNVIVTAGPQQSRLKPGVAIAIVRECLAALAALHREGIVHGDVKSSNIMVKRTGNAQIIDIEIGRAHV
;
A
#
# COMPACT_ATOMS: atom_id res chain seq x y z
N MET A 1 21.75 15.74 -39.45
CA MET A 1 21.54 16.38 -38.14
C MET A 1 20.57 15.51 -37.36
N THR A 2 21.07 14.64 -36.55
CA THR A 2 20.35 13.60 -35.83
C THR A 2 20.25 14.05 -34.37
N SER A 3 19.04 14.42 -33.96
CA SER A 3 18.74 14.67 -32.54
C SER A 3 18.54 13.32 -31.84
N ARG A 4 19.39 13.06 -30.86
CA ARG A 4 19.23 11.96 -29.91
C ARG A 4 18.06 12.25 -28.97
N PRO A 5 17.25 11.26 -28.60
CA PRO A 5 16.32 11.40 -27.49
C PRO A 5 17.09 11.39 -26.18
N ASP A 6 16.81 12.37 -25.32
CA ASP A 6 17.26 12.41 -23.94
C ASP A 6 16.69 11.20 -23.18
N THR A 7 17.56 10.32 -22.81
CA THR A 7 17.28 9.28 -21.83
C THR A 7 17.22 9.93 -20.44
N MET A 8 16.04 10.11 -19.90
CA MET A 8 15.87 10.34 -18.46
C MET A 8 16.36 9.12 -17.71
N ASN A 9 17.61 9.14 -17.31
CA ASN A 9 18.15 8.22 -16.33
C ASN A 9 17.74 8.67 -14.93
N THR A 10 16.58 8.24 -14.47
CA THR A 10 16.24 8.29 -13.05
C THR A 10 16.52 6.91 -12.44
N THR A 11 17.78 6.54 -12.42
CA THR A 11 18.21 5.36 -11.69
C THR A 11 18.82 5.83 -10.39
N ILE A 12 18.06 5.76 -9.32
CA ILE A 12 18.60 5.92 -7.96
C ILE A 12 19.11 4.54 -7.53
N TYR A 13 20.25 4.15 -8.07
CA TYR A 13 21.06 3.07 -7.54
C TYR A 13 22.30 3.70 -6.91
N GLN A 14 22.48 3.47 -5.62
CA GLN A 14 23.78 3.71 -5.00
C GLN A 14 24.80 2.75 -5.64
N GLU A 15 25.69 3.28 -6.47
CA GLU A 15 26.92 2.58 -6.83
C GLU A 15 27.75 2.38 -5.57
N GLY A 16 27.94 1.14 -5.17
CA GLY A 16 28.76 0.80 -4.02
C GLY A 16 28.40 -0.48 -3.30
N ARG A 17 27.64 -1.38 -3.91
CA ARG A 17 27.59 -2.76 -3.39
C ARG A 17 28.81 -3.53 -3.88
N PRO A 18 29.62 -4.11 -2.97
CA PRO A 18 30.58 -5.11 -3.40
C PRO A 18 29.77 -6.26 -4.02
N THR A 19 30.10 -6.59 -5.25
CA THR A 19 29.68 -7.85 -5.87
C THR A 19 30.24 -8.96 -5.00
N ILE A 20 29.42 -9.53 -4.12
CA ILE A 20 29.81 -10.70 -3.36
C ILE A 20 29.87 -11.83 -4.39
N SER A 21 31.08 -12.19 -4.79
CA SER A 21 31.33 -13.45 -5.48
C SER A 21 30.92 -14.55 -4.50
N VAL A 22 29.79 -15.17 -4.75
CA VAL A 22 29.36 -16.35 -4.01
C VAL A 22 30.16 -17.54 -4.48
N SER A 23 31.37 -17.70 -3.92
CA SER A 23 32.07 -18.98 -3.89
C SER A 23 32.01 -19.50 -2.46
N GLY A 24 31.18 -20.50 -2.22
CA GLY A 24 31.15 -21.24 -0.98
C GLY A 24 29.78 -21.11 -0.26
N GLU A 25 29.16 -22.27 -0.15
CA GLU A 25 28.07 -22.65 0.74
C GLU A 25 27.01 -21.55 1.01
N VAL A 26 25.91 -21.64 0.30
CA VAL A 26 24.68 -20.95 0.65
C VAL A 26 24.16 -21.56 1.96
N GLY A 27 24.77 -21.17 3.06
CA GLY A 27 24.19 -21.36 4.38
C GLY A 27 22.86 -20.63 4.40
N SER A 28 21.78 -21.39 4.49
CA SER A 28 20.44 -20.84 4.72
C SER A 28 20.51 -19.92 5.95
N ARG A 29 20.48 -18.61 5.74
CA ARG A 29 20.39 -17.67 6.86
C ARG A 29 19.04 -17.86 7.52
N CYS A 30 19.07 -18.04 8.82
CA CYS A 30 17.88 -18.27 9.63
C CYS A 30 16.86 -17.12 9.47
N PRO A 31 15.55 -17.42 9.33
CA PRO A 31 14.49 -16.42 9.39
C PRO A 31 14.56 -15.49 10.61
N GLU A 32 15.12 -15.98 11.73
CA GLU A 32 15.32 -15.18 12.94
C GLU A 32 16.18 -13.94 12.72
N GLU A 33 17.20 -14.01 11.88
CA GLU A 33 18.02 -12.84 11.52
C GLU A 33 17.21 -11.80 10.73
N LEU A 34 16.33 -12.24 9.85
CA LEU A 34 15.41 -11.35 9.14
C LEU A 34 14.36 -10.75 10.07
N LEU A 35 13.87 -11.51 11.04
CA LEU A 35 12.93 -11.01 12.05
C LEU A 35 13.57 -9.95 12.94
N SER A 36 14.82 -10.14 13.38
CA SER A 36 15.57 -9.12 14.11
C SER A 36 15.70 -7.83 13.31
N ARG A 37 16.13 -7.92 12.03
CA ARG A 37 16.26 -6.76 11.14
C ARG A 37 14.90 -6.09 10.87
N TYR A 38 13.85 -6.86 10.75
CA TYR A 38 12.50 -6.34 10.62
C TYR A 38 12.10 -5.54 11.86
N GLY A 39 12.33 -6.08 13.06
CA GLY A 39 12.10 -5.38 14.33
C GLY A 39 12.90 -4.08 14.43
N GLU A 40 14.21 -4.12 14.13
CA GLU A 40 15.08 -2.94 14.10
C GLU A 40 14.56 -1.85 13.15
N ILE A 41 14.06 -2.23 11.95
CA ILE A 41 13.46 -1.29 11.01
C ILE A 41 12.21 -0.65 11.59
N LEU A 42 11.35 -1.43 12.26
CA LEU A 42 10.14 -0.89 12.89
C LEU A 42 10.43 0.05 14.05
N GLU A 43 11.49 -0.24 14.82
CA GLU A 43 11.94 0.57 15.97
C GLU A 43 12.78 1.79 15.56
N ALA A 44 13.46 1.75 14.41
CA ALA A 44 14.35 2.80 13.96
C ALA A 44 13.67 4.17 13.78
N GLY A 45 12.34 4.21 13.60
CA GLY A 45 11.55 5.44 13.42
C GLY A 45 11.88 6.22 12.14
N ARG A 46 12.97 5.85 11.44
CA ARG A 46 13.45 6.48 10.20
C ARG A 46 13.94 5.43 9.22
N LEU A 47 13.55 5.58 7.97
CA LEU A 47 14.07 4.79 6.86
C LEU A 47 14.84 5.72 5.91
N ASN A 48 16.07 5.32 5.57
CA ASN A 48 16.95 6.10 4.72
C ASN A 48 17.35 5.27 3.50
N TRP A 49 16.59 5.35 2.41
CA TRP A 49 17.01 4.76 1.13
C TRP A 49 17.29 5.81 0.05
N THR A 50 16.74 7.01 0.22
CA THR A 50 17.05 8.13 -0.67
C THR A 50 17.22 9.43 0.07
N GLU A 51 16.48 9.69 1.09
CA GLU A 51 16.59 10.76 2.09
C GLU A 51 15.34 10.76 2.98
N TYR A 52 15.49 10.41 4.24
CA TYR A 52 14.61 10.72 5.36
C TYR A 52 13.10 10.39 5.24
N HIS A 53 12.76 9.12 5.27
CA HIS A 53 11.40 8.71 5.58
C HIS A 53 11.25 8.49 7.09
N ALA A 54 10.57 9.39 7.78
CA ALA A 54 10.19 9.17 9.16
C ALA A 54 8.90 8.32 9.20
N LEU A 55 8.92 7.18 9.90
CA LEU A 55 7.71 6.40 10.15
C LEU A 55 6.82 7.15 11.14
N THR A 56 5.90 7.96 10.65
CA THR A 56 5.17 8.90 11.51
C THR A 56 3.94 8.27 12.18
N ARG A 57 3.19 7.47 11.45
CA ARG A 57 1.96 6.86 11.97
C ARG A 57 1.71 5.49 11.37
N ARG A 58 1.50 4.49 12.21
CA ARG A 58 1.07 3.16 11.79
C ARG A 58 -0.38 3.24 11.28
N LEU A 59 -0.61 2.84 10.03
CA LEU A 59 -1.92 2.80 9.39
C LEU A 59 -2.61 1.45 9.59
N GLY A 60 -1.84 0.36 9.56
CA GLY A 60 -2.35 -0.99 9.73
C GLY A 60 -1.25 -2.01 9.94
N ALA A 61 -1.62 -3.20 10.43
CA ALA A 61 -0.75 -4.36 10.53
C ALA A 61 -1.57 -5.62 10.25
N GLY A 62 -0.92 -6.62 9.67
CA GLY A 62 -1.50 -7.92 9.38
C GLY A 62 -0.41 -8.95 9.10
N GLY A 63 -0.80 -10.17 8.74
CA GLY A 63 0.15 -11.26 8.50
C GLY A 63 1.13 -11.05 7.35
N GLN A 64 0.92 -10.03 6.49
CA GLN A 64 1.88 -9.67 5.44
C GLN A 64 2.90 -8.62 5.88
N GLY A 65 2.69 -7.95 7.02
CA GLY A 65 3.56 -6.89 7.52
C GLY A 65 2.81 -5.68 8.06
N VAL A 66 3.47 -4.54 8.09
CA VAL A 66 2.96 -3.30 8.70
C VAL A 66 2.97 -2.18 7.68
N VAL A 67 1.93 -1.34 7.70
CA VAL A 67 1.82 -0.16 6.84
C VAL A 67 1.95 1.10 7.69
N PHE A 68 2.84 2.00 7.26
CA PHE A 68 3.08 3.29 7.90
C PHE A 68 2.77 4.44 6.95
N LEU A 69 2.23 5.53 7.52
CA LEU A 69 2.27 6.84 6.89
C LEU A 69 3.65 7.45 7.08
N THR A 70 4.19 8.02 6.02
CA THR A 70 5.44 8.80 6.05
C THR A 70 5.33 9.99 5.11
N GLU A 71 6.35 10.83 5.12
CA GLU A 71 6.53 11.92 4.16
C GLU A 71 7.74 11.63 3.29
N ARG A 72 7.52 11.60 1.97
CA ARG A 72 8.62 11.68 1.01
C ARG A 72 9.01 13.14 0.86
N ARG A 73 10.24 13.48 1.29
CA ARG A 73 10.77 14.84 1.23
C ARG A 73 11.69 15.01 0.05
N GLY A 74 11.47 16.07 -0.69
CA GLY A 74 12.36 16.56 -1.74
C GLY A 74 13.10 17.82 -1.30
N THR A 75 13.72 18.49 -2.26
CA THR A 75 14.34 19.81 -2.06
C THR A 75 13.28 20.89 -1.85
N ASP A 76 13.69 22.04 -1.33
CA ASP A 76 12.85 23.24 -1.22
C ASP A 76 11.53 23.05 -0.46
N ASN A 77 11.56 22.26 0.60
CA ASN A 77 10.40 21.90 1.43
C ASN A 77 9.31 21.09 0.69
N PHE A 78 9.60 20.52 -0.46
CA PHE A 78 8.68 19.59 -1.08
C PHE A 78 8.43 18.40 -0.15
N SER A 79 7.16 18.15 0.17
CA SER A 79 6.76 17.01 1.01
C SER A 79 5.50 16.38 0.42
N LEU A 80 5.53 15.07 0.26
CA LEU A 80 4.40 14.28 -0.22
C LEU A 80 4.11 13.17 0.80
N PRO A 81 2.88 13.08 1.34
CA PRO A 81 2.51 11.97 2.18
C PRO A 81 2.41 10.69 1.33
N VAL A 82 3.07 9.63 1.80
CA VAL A 82 3.08 8.31 1.16
C VAL A 82 2.84 7.22 2.19
N ALA A 83 2.37 6.05 1.75
CA ALA A 83 2.24 4.87 2.58
C ALA A 83 3.37 3.89 2.29
N LEU A 84 3.98 3.34 3.34
CA LEU A 84 5.03 2.32 3.25
C LEU A 84 4.52 1.01 3.82
N LYS A 85 4.48 -0.04 3.00
CA LYS A 85 4.21 -1.41 3.44
C LYS A 85 5.54 -2.13 3.64
N ILE A 86 5.87 -2.44 4.89
CA ILE A 86 7.05 -3.19 5.29
C ILE A 86 6.64 -4.65 5.39
N PHE A 87 7.21 -5.50 4.54
CA PHE A 87 6.82 -6.91 4.47
C PHE A 87 7.48 -7.74 5.57
N SER A 88 6.66 -8.41 6.40
CA SER A 88 7.13 -9.30 7.45
C SER A 88 7.65 -10.62 6.88
N PRO A 89 8.80 -11.12 7.34
CA PRO A 89 9.28 -12.46 7.02
C PRO A 89 8.59 -13.57 7.82
N GLU A 90 7.81 -13.27 8.87
CA GLU A 90 7.22 -14.23 9.82
C GLU A 90 6.47 -15.39 9.17
N ARG A 91 5.83 -15.15 8.02
CA ARG A 91 5.03 -16.18 7.32
C ARG A 91 5.86 -17.13 6.45
N TYR A 92 7.17 -16.94 6.39
CA TYR A 92 8.07 -17.72 5.55
C TYR A 92 8.99 -18.58 6.40
N GLU A 93 9.07 -19.87 6.08
CA GLU A 93 9.90 -20.82 6.82
C GLU A 93 11.39 -20.62 6.60
N THR A 94 11.77 -20.08 5.43
CA THR A 94 13.16 -19.82 5.09
C THR A 94 13.33 -18.46 4.42
N GLU A 95 14.55 -17.95 4.45
CA GLU A 95 14.93 -16.71 3.79
C GLU A 95 14.74 -16.80 2.25
N SER A 96 15.04 -17.97 1.67
CA SER A 96 14.81 -18.21 0.25
C SER A 96 13.34 -18.10 -0.15
N LEU A 97 12.43 -18.67 0.66
CA LEU A 97 10.99 -18.56 0.43
C LEU A 97 10.49 -17.11 0.57
N TYR A 98 11.07 -16.35 1.51
CA TYR A 98 10.81 -14.91 1.60
C TYR A 98 11.25 -14.19 0.33
N ASP A 99 12.48 -14.40 -0.13
CA ASP A 99 13.01 -13.77 -1.33
C ASP A 99 12.17 -14.13 -2.58
N GLU A 100 11.80 -15.38 -2.75
CA GLU A 100 10.93 -15.83 -3.84
C GLU A 100 9.53 -15.17 -3.76
N GLY A 101 8.96 -15.10 -2.56
CA GLY A 101 7.70 -14.41 -2.31
C GLY A 101 7.77 -12.93 -2.67
N MET A 102 8.84 -12.26 -2.23
CA MET A 102 9.06 -10.85 -2.52
C MET A 102 9.31 -10.58 -4.01
N ASN A 103 10.03 -11.48 -4.70
CA ASN A 103 10.23 -11.38 -6.15
C ASN A 103 8.91 -11.50 -6.92
N ARG A 104 8.01 -12.39 -6.50
CA ARG A 104 6.66 -12.47 -7.10
C ARG A 104 5.88 -11.19 -6.87
N ILE A 105 5.89 -10.66 -5.64
CA ILE A 105 5.26 -9.40 -5.29
C ILE A 105 5.82 -8.25 -6.14
N ALA A 106 7.13 -8.11 -6.24
CA ALA A 106 7.77 -7.06 -7.02
C ALA A 106 7.36 -7.08 -8.49
N LYS A 107 7.28 -8.28 -9.12
CA LYS A 107 6.84 -8.43 -10.51
C LYS A 107 5.41 -7.94 -10.72
N VAL A 108 4.48 -8.30 -9.84
CA VAL A 108 3.09 -7.86 -9.97
C VAL A 108 2.97 -6.38 -9.61
N ALA A 109 3.63 -5.91 -8.56
CA ALA A 109 3.66 -4.49 -8.18
C ALA A 109 4.17 -3.60 -9.33
N SER A 110 5.22 -4.03 -10.05
CA SER A 110 5.73 -3.32 -11.22
C SER A 110 4.72 -3.22 -12.36
N ARG A 111 3.89 -4.26 -12.59
CA ARG A 111 2.82 -4.22 -13.59
C ARG A 111 1.66 -3.35 -13.14
N VAL A 112 1.27 -3.44 -11.87
CA VAL A 112 0.23 -2.59 -11.27
C VAL A 112 0.61 -1.13 -11.34
N ALA A 113 1.87 -0.78 -11.05
CA ALA A 113 2.39 0.59 -11.14
C ALA A 113 2.29 1.22 -12.54
N GLN A 114 2.08 0.42 -13.60
CA GLN A 114 1.90 0.90 -14.98
C GLN A 114 0.42 1.08 -15.36
N ILE A 115 -0.50 0.65 -14.50
CA ILE A 115 -1.95 0.76 -14.75
C ILE A 115 -2.42 2.14 -14.33
N GLN A 116 -2.79 2.98 -15.27
CA GLN A 116 -3.40 4.27 -15.01
C GLN A 116 -4.90 4.11 -14.75
N GLN A 117 -5.29 4.06 -13.47
CA GLN A 117 -6.68 3.86 -13.06
C GLN A 117 -6.94 4.49 -11.68
N ASP A 118 -7.75 5.54 -11.63
CA ASP A 118 -8.01 6.35 -10.42
C ASP A 118 -8.60 5.57 -9.23
N ASN A 119 -9.23 4.44 -9.52
CA ASN A 119 -9.84 3.56 -8.50
C ASN A 119 -8.96 2.39 -8.08
N LEU A 120 -7.70 2.39 -8.51
CA LEU A 120 -6.67 1.42 -8.14
C LEU A 120 -5.55 2.14 -7.38
N LEU A 121 -5.03 1.50 -6.33
CA LEU A 121 -3.92 2.03 -5.55
C LEU A 121 -2.66 2.20 -6.42
N ASP A 122 -2.09 3.40 -6.42
CA ASP A 122 -0.83 3.67 -7.10
C ASP A 122 0.36 3.14 -6.30
N VAL A 123 1.18 2.31 -6.95
CA VAL A 123 2.45 1.83 -6.42
C VAL A 123 3.57 2.71 -6.98
N HIS A 124 4.31 3.36 -6.08
CA HIS A 124 5.37 4.30 -6.46
C HIS A 124 6.73 3.63 -6.57
N ASN A 125 7.05 2.72 -5.63
CA ASN A 125 8.37 2.11 -5.57
C ASN A 125 8.34 0.77 -4.82
N PHE A 126 9.35 -0.06 -5.06
CA PHE A 126 9.57 -1.30 -4.33
C PHE A 126 11.07 -1.44 -4.03
N VAL A 127 11.45 -1.30 -2.78
CA VAL A 127 12.84 -1.19 -2.35
C VAL A 127 13.20 -2.26 -1.31
N GLU A 128 14.49 -2.44 -1.12
CA GLU A 128 15.04 -3.32 -0.10
C GLU A 128 15.89 -2.51 0.89
N GLN A 129 15.66 -2.74 2.18
CA GLN A 129 16.56 -2.26 3.23
C GLN A 129 16.89 -3.40 4.18
N ARG A 130 18.18 -3.68 4.36
CA ARG A 130 18.67 -4.78 5.21
C ARG A 130 17.97 -6.11 4.94
N ARG A 131 17.75 -6.41 3.65
CA ARG A 131 17.01 -7.58 3.14
C ARG A 131 15.49 -7.58 3.40
N ILE A 132 14.94 -6.58 4.06
CA ILE A 132 13.49 -6.41 4.20
C ILE A 132 12.97 -5.61 3.01
N ARG A 133 11.90 -6.12 2.36
CA ARG A 133 11.23 -5.45 1.24
C ARG A 133 10.21 -4.46 1.74
N ILE A 134 10.17 -3.31 1.08
CA ILE A 134 9.29 -2.19 1.42
C ILE A 134 8.66 -1.70 0.12
N MET A 135 7.35 -1.57 0.11
CA MET A 135 6.59 -1.00 -0.99
C MET A 135 6.13 0.39 -0.62
N GLU A 136 6.49 1.37 -1.44
CA GLU A 136 5.97 2.73 -1.35
C GLU A 136 4.75 2.87 -2.26
N MET A 137 3.69 3.45 -1.71
CA MET A 137 2.39 3.60 -2.37
C MET A 137 1.84 4.99 -2.10
N GLU A 138 0.85 5.42 -2.89
CA GLU A 138 0.09 6.60 -2.55
C GLU A 138 -0.54 6.46 -1.14
N TRP A 139 -0.59 7.57 -0.41
CA TRP A 139 -1.39 7.64 0.80
C TRP A 139 -2.80 8.08 0.47
N ILE A 140 -3.77 7.26 0.85
CA ILE A 140 -5.18 7.54 0.64
C ILE A 140 -5.75 8.20 1.90
N ASP A 141 -6.12 9.49 1.80
CA ASP A 141 -6.85 10.17 2.86
C ASP A 141 -8.32 9.76 2.85
N GLY A 142 -8.64 8.73 3.63
CA GLY A 142 -9.95 8.12 3.67
C GLY A 142 -10.09 7.06 4.75
N TYR A 143 -11.15 6.29 4.65
CA TYR A 143 -11.41 5.13 5.52
C TYR A 143 -11.68 3.90 4.67
N ASP A 144 -11.20 2.74 5.11
CA ASP A 144 -11.65 1.50 4.53
C ASP A 144 -13.15 1.29 4.81
N LEU A 145 -13.82 0.62 3.89
CA LEU A 145 -15.27 0.47 3.92
C LEU A 145 -15.76 -0.33 5.15
N SER A 146 -14.93 -1.22 5.69
CA SER A 146 -15.28 -1.98 6.90
C SER A 146 -15.33 -1.08 8.13
N ARG A 147 -14.36 -0.16 8.27
CA ARG A 147 -14.33 0.83 9.36
C ARG A 147 -15.39 1.90 9.17
N LEU A 148 -15.61 2.39 7.95
CA LEU A 148 -16.62 3.42 7.66
C LEU A 148 -18.00 2.99 8.13
N LEU A 149 -18.30 1.71 8.11
CA LEU A 149 -19.59 1.15 8.51
C LEU A 149 -19.66 0.77 10.00
N THR A 150 -18.64 1.08 10.82
CA THR A 150 -18.69 0.83 12.25
C THR A 150 -19.36 1.98 13.02
N PRO A 151 -20.14 1.68 14.06
CA PRO A 151 -20.74 2.72 14.90
C PRO A 151 -19.73 3.69 15.52
N ASP A 152 -18.56 3.19 15.90
CA ASP A 152 -17.46 3.96 16.49
C ASP A 152 -16.97 5.09 15.58
N ILE A 153 -16.76 4.81 14.30
CA ILE A 153 -16.32 5.82 13.34
C ILE A 153 -17.40 6.88 13.15
N LEU A 154 -18.66 6.49 13.06
CA LEU A 154 -19.76 7.44 12.93
C LEU A 154 -19.89 8.32 14.18
N ALA A 155 -19.76 7.76 15.39
CA ALA A 155 -19.80 8.52 16.63
C ALA A 155 -18.65 9.53 16.72
N ARG A 156 -17.42 9.13 16.40
CA ARG A 156 -16.24 10.02 16.35
C ARG A 156 -16.41 11.12 15.31
N THR A 157 -16.90 10.75 14.13
CA THR A 157 -17.15 11.72 13.05
C THR A 157 -18.22 12.71 13.49
N ARG A 158 -19.32 12.26 14.13
CA ARG A 158 -20.34 13.14 14.68
C ARG A 158 -19.78 14.15 15.68
N ALA A 159 -18.87 13.72 16.55
CA ALA A 159 -18.23 14.59 17.54
C ALA A 159 -17.24 15.60 16.93
N SER A 160 -16.72 15.35 15.73
CA SER A 160 -15.66 16.15 15.09
C SER A 160 -16.15 17.09 13.98
N VAL A 161 -17.44 17.00 13.57
CA VAL A 161 -17.99 17.78 12.46
C VAL A 161 -19.17 18.62 12.94
N ASN A 162 -19.43 19.75 12.24
CA ASN A 162 -20.62 20.57 12.49
C ASN A 162 -21.91 19.87 12.02
N ASP A 163 -23.06 20.42 12.40
CA ASP A 163 -24.36 19.82 12.12
C ASP A 163 -24.69 19.69 10.63
N ASP A 164 -24.29 20.65 9.81
CA ASP A 164 -24.53 20.59 8.36
C ASP A 164 -23.69 19.51 7.70
N ARG A 165 -22.43 19.38 8.09
CA ARG A 165 -21.55 18.30 7.63
C ARG A 165 -22.05 16.93 8.08
N TRP A 166 -22.52 16.84 9.32
CA TRP A 166 -23.14 15.63 9.86
C TRP A 166 -24.39 15.23 9.09
N LYS A 167 -25.31 16.18 8.84
CA LYS A 167 -26.51 15.93 8.01
C LYS A 167 -26.13 15.38 6.64
N HIS A 168 -25.12 15.98 5.99
CA HIS A 168 -24.64 15.50 4.72
C HIS A 168 -24.13 14.06 4.81
N LEU A 169 -23.22 13.77 5.73
CA LEU A 169 -22.67 12.42 5.92
C LEU A 169 -23.77 11.39 6.20
N ASN A 170 -24.67 11.68 7.12
CA ASN A 170 -25.71 10.75 7.55
C ASN A 170 -26.84 10.58 6.51
N ASN A 171 -27.11 11.60 5.71
CA ASN A 171 -28.20 11.56 4.74
C ASN A 171 -27.76 11.18 3.33
N VAL A 172 -26.52 11.46 2.97
CA VAL A 172 -25.99 11.26 1.61
C VAL A 172 -25.10 10.02 1.52
N ILE A 173 -24.21 9.82 2.48
CA ILE A 173 -23.17 8.77 2.41
C ILE A 173 -23.57 7.54 3.21
N VAL A 174 -23.68 7.69 4.53
CA VAL A 174 -23.93 6.59 5.47
C VAL A 174 -25.12 6.94 6.35
N THR A 175 -25.95 5.96 6.68
CA THR A 175 -27.03 6.12 7.65
C THR A 175 -26.88 5.09 8.78
N ALA A 176 -27.19 5.50 10.00
CA ALA A 176 -27.33 4.57 11.12
C ALA A 176 -28.54 3.66 10.88
N GLY A 177 -28.31 2.37 10.84
CA GLY A 177 -29.35 1.36 10.80
C GLY A 177 -29.70 0.86 12.20
N PRO A 178 -30.78 0.08 12.37
CA PRO A 178 -31.19 -0.43 13.68
C PRO A 178 -30.16 -1.35 14.35
N GLN A 179 -29.32 -2.02 13.56
CA GLN A 179 -28.28 -2.93 14.05
C GLN A 179 -26.87 -2.51 13.63
N GLN A 180 -26.73 -1.86 12.46
CA GLN A 180 -25.45 -1.43 11.92
C GLN A 180 -25.64 -0.26 10.95
N SER A 181 -24.58 0.47 10.73
CA SER A 181 -24.52 1.53 9.72
C SER A 181 -24.59 0.93 8.30
N ARG A 182 -25.24 1.65 7.40
CA ARG A 182 -25.44 1.23 6.00
C ARG A 182 -25.10 2.36 5.05
N LEU A 183 -24.50 2.02 3.91
CA LEU A 183 -24.39 2.96 2.81
C LEU A 183 -25.76 3.27 2.20
N LYS A 184 -25.90 4.49 1.71
CA LYS A 184 -27.04 4.83 0.85
C LYS A 184 -26.93 4.02 -0.46
N PRO A 185 -28.05 3.54 -1.02
CA PRO A 185 -28.01 2.70 -2.22
C PRO A 185 -27.23 3.31 -3.39
N GLY A 186 -27.42 4.61 -3.67
CA GLY A 186 -26.70 5.31 -4.72
C GLY A 186 -25.19 5.35 -4.49
N VAL A 187 -24.74 5.54 -3.24
CA VAL A 187 -23.32 5.52 -2.85
C VAL A 187 -22.76 4.10 -3.00
N ALA A 188 -23.51 3.08 -2.56
CA ALA A 188 -23.08 1.68 -2.72
C ALA A 188 -22.90 1.32 -4.19
N ILE A 189 -23.83 1.70 -5.06
CA ILE A 189 -23.73 1.49 -6.52
C ILE A 189 -22.51 2.20 -7.10
N ALA A 190 -22.24 3.45 -6.70
CA ALA A 190 -21.07 4.20 -7.15
C ALA A 190 -19.77 3.49 -6.76
N ILE A 191 -19.62 3.08 -5.51
CA ILE A 191 -18.45 2.34 -5.01
C ILE A 191 -18.26 1.03 -5.79
N VAL A 192 -19.32 0.26 -5.99
CA VAL A 192 -19.23 -1.01 -6.73
C VAL A 192 -18.79 -0.76 -8.17
N ARG A 193 -19.34 0.26 -8.85
CA ARG A 193 -18.95 0.63 -10.21
C ARG A 193 -17.46 1.00 -10.30
N GLU A 194 -16.97 1.76 -9.35
CA GLU A 194 -15.56 2.16 -9.27
C GLU A 194 -14.65 0.96 -9.02
N CYS A 195 -15.05 0.07 -8.11
CA CYS A 195 -14.32 -1.20 -7.89
C CYS A 195 -14.29 -2.06 -9.16
N LEU A 196 -15.40 -2.17 -9.89
CA LEU A 196 -15.44 -2.93 -11.15
C LEU A 196 -14.54 -2.31 -12.22
N ALA A 197 -14.43 -0.98 -12.28
CA ALA A 197 -13.51 -0.28 -13.18
C ALA A 197 -12.04 -0.62 -12.87
N ALA A 198 -11.65 -0.63 -11.59
CA ALA A 198 -10.33 -1.03 -11.14
C ALA A 198 -10.04 -2.52 -11.46
N LEU A 199 -10.98 -3.41 -11.15
CA LEU A 199 -10.84 -4.84 -11.46
C LEU A 199 -10.74 -5.10 -12.96
N ALA A 200 -11.51 -4.39 -13.78
CA ALA A 200 -11.43 -4.50 -15.24
C ALA A 200 -10.06 -4.05 -15.76
N ALA A 201 -9.44 -3.03 -15.15
CA ALA A 201 -8.09 -2.60 -15.49
C ALA A 201 -7.05 -3.67 -15.15
N LEU A 202 -7.12 -4.26 -13.96
CA LEU A 202 -6.26 -5.38 -13.55
C LEU A 202 -6.41 -6.59 -14.49
N HIS A 203 -7.65 -6.97 -14.80
CA HIS A 203 -7.94 -8.13 -15.66
C HIS A 203 -7.42 -7.96 -17.08
N ARG A 204 -7.44 -6.75 -17.65
CA ARG A 204 -6.81 -6.47 -18.96
C ARG A 204 -5.33 -6.78 -18.97
N GLU A 205 -4.66 -6.59 -17.83
CA GLU A 205 -3.25 -6.94 -17.64
C GLU A 205 -3.06 -8.39 -17.17
N GLY A 206 -4.10 -9.21 -17.15
CA GLY A 206 -4.05 -10.60 -16.68
C GLY A 206 -3.72 -10.70 -15.17
N ILE A 207 -4.07 -9.69 -14.38
CA ILE A 207 -3.86 -9.66 -12.94
C ILE A 207 -5.20 -9.87 -12.24
N VAL A 208 -5.27 -10.85 -11.33
CA VAL A 208 -6.41 -11.08 -10.46
C VAL A 208 -6.11 -10.47 -9.11
N HIS A 209 -7.06 -9.70 -8.54
CA HIS A 209 -6.87 -9.07 -7.23
C HIS A 209 -6.73 -10.10 -6.11
N GLY A 210 -7.55 -11.13 -6.08
CA GLY A 210 -7.48 -12.28 -5.18
C GLY A 210 -8.05 -12.08 -3.77
N ASP A 211 -8.22 -10.83 -3.29
CA ASP A 211 -8.71 -10.54 -1.92
C ASP A 211 -9.64 -9.31 -1.89
N VAL A 212 -10.66 -9.29 -2.74
CA VAL A 212 -11.66 -8.21 -2.74
C VAL A 212 -12.57 -8.34 -1.52
N LYS A 213 -12.47 -7.39 -0.61
CA LYS A 213 -13.29 -7.30 0.62
C LYS A 213 -13.40 -5.85 1.08
N SER A 214 -14.33 -5.57 1.98
CA SER A 214 -14.61 -4.21 2.47
C SER A 214 -13.41 -3.52 3.13
N SER A 215 -12.50 -4.26 3.77
CA SER A 215 -11.27 -3.70 4.34
C SER A 215 -10.22 -3.32 3.28
N ASN A 216 -10.36 -3.83 2.05
CA ASN A 216 -9.47 -3.53 0.93
C ASN A 216 -10.09 -2.55 -0.08
N ILE A 217 -11.16 -1.87 0.32
CA ILE A 217 -11.80 -0.79 -0.43
C ILE A 217 -11.74 0.48 0.44
N MET A 218 -10.93 1.45 -0.01
CA MET A 218 -10.84 2.77 0.64
C MET A 218 -11.84 3.71 0.03
N VAL A 219 -12.55 4.48 0.86
CA VAL A 219 -13.39 5.59 0.43
C VAL A 219 -12.65 6.88 0.79
N LYS A 220 -12.23 7.61 -0.23
CA LYS A 220 -11.53 8.89 -0.09
C LYS A 220 -12.45 9.96 0.50
N ARG A 221 -11.88 11.00 1.08
CA ARG A 221 -12.68 12.17 1.54
C ARG A 221 -13.44 12.87 0.41
N THR A 222 -12.98 12.71 -0.81
CA THR A 222 -13.66 13.20 -2.03
C THR A 222 -14.89 12.40 -2.40
N GLY A 223 -15.09 11.21 -1.80
CA GLY A 223 -16.21 10.30 -2.04
C GLY A 223 -15.90 9.15 -3.00
N ASN A 224 -14.77 9.18 -3.70
CA ASN A 224 -14.38 8.12 -4.64
C ASN A 224 -13.83 6.92 -3.88
N ALA A 225 -14.09 5.72 -4.40
CA ALA A 225 -13.53 4.49 -3.87
C ALA A 225 -12.25 4.09 -4.62
N GLN A 226 -11.38 3.40 -3.90
CA GLN A 226 -10.13 2.88 -4.43
C GLN A 226 -9.85 1.50 -3.85
N ILE A 227 -9.51 0.54 -4.71
CA ILE A 227 -9.11 -0.80 -4.29
C ILE A 227 -7.65 -0.78 -3.89
N ILE A 228 -7.36 -1.37 -2.74
CA ILE A 228 -6.02 -1.50 -2.16
C ILE A 228 -5.68 -2.97 -1.93
N ASP A 229 -4.41 -3.23 -1.61
CA ASP A 229 -3.92 -4.53 -1.13
C ASP A 229 -4.22 -5.71 -2.06
N ILE A 230 -3.82 -5.56 -3.34
CA ILE A 230 -3.85 -6.65 -4.30
C ILE A 230 -3.07 -7.83 -3.70
N GLU A 231 -3.67 -9.03 -3.60
CA GLU A 231 -2.95 -10.24 -3.19
C GLU A 231 -1.95 -10.67 -4.27
N ILE A 232 -0.84 -9.95 -4.30
CA ILE A 232 0.27 -10.12 -5.24
C ILE A 232 0.96 -11.50 -5.10
N GLY A 233 0.47 -12.38 -4.22
CA GLY A 233 1.07 -13.69 -3.96
C GLY A 233 0.34 -14.91 -4.51
N ARG A 234 -0.89 -14.74 -5.02
CA ARG A 234 -1.69 -15.83 -5.59
C ARG A 234 -2.02 -15.56 -7.06
N ALA A 235 -0.99 -15.36 -7.88
CA ALA A 235 -1.19 -15.48 -9.32
C ALA A 235 -1.56 -16.94 -9.61
N HIS A 236 -2.83 -17.23 -9.74
CA HIS A 236 -3.25 -18.44 -10.46
C HIS A 236 -2.92 -18.19 -11.93
N VAL A 237 -1.90 -18.90 -12.42
CA VAL A 237 -1.63 -19.11 -13.83
C VAL A 237 -2.73 -19.99 -14.38
#